data_0f3325018b85a23577af40c553dff9cd
#
_entry.id   0f3325018b85a23577af40c553dff9cd
#
_cell.length_a   1.000
_cell.length_b   1.000
_cell.length_c   1.000
_cell.angle_alpha   90.00
_cell.angle_beta   90.00
_cell.angle_gamma   90.00
#
_symmetry.space_group_name_H-M   'P 1'
#
loop_
_entity.id
_entity.type
_entity.pdbx_description
1 polymer ?
#
loop_
_entity_poly.entity_id
_entity_poly.type
_entity_poly.pdbx_seq_one_letter_code
_entity_poly.pdbx_strand_id
1 'polypeptide(L)'
;LPAATSMPEPARGAEVVPLIEVRGLVKHYPVGGNVFGRGGGRVHALDGVDLAIAPGQVLGLVGESGCGKSTLARQILRLEEPTAGRILFQGEDILGLSGFRLKSLRRQIQIVFQDPFSSLNPRLTVGQILAEPLVIHRLGGRRQRQEEVVRILEEVGLSEEHRQRFPHEFSGGQRQRIGIARALILKPKLIIADEPISALDVSIQAQVLNLLKKLQRTYGLTYLFIAHDLSVVRYASDRIAVMYLGKIVEIKAKPGFARPPLHPYTEALLSAAPTPNPKAKSHRIVLAGDVPSPLSPPPGCRFNTRCPVVIKPLCLQEEPPLVDLGQGHLLACHRHRLLS
;
A
#
# COMPACT_ATOMS: atom_id res chain seq x y z
N LEU A 1 -22.39 28.68 -13.50
CA LEU A 1 -21.94 27.32 -13.22
C LEU A 1 -21.50 26.68 -14.54
N PRO A 2 -20.20 26.37 -14.76
CA PRO A 2 -19.79 25.57 -15.90
C PRO A 2 -20.06 24.10 -15.64
N ALA A 3 -20.56 23.41 -16.67
CA ALA A 3 -20.92 22.01 -16.67
C ALA A 3 -19.72 21.11 -16.34
N ALA A 4 -19.96 20.11 -15.49
CA ALA A 4 -19.02 19.05 -15.20
C ALA A 4 -18.77 18.23 -16.47
N THR A 5 -17.57 18.31 -17.00
CA THR A 5 -17.10 17.48 -18.10
C THR A 5 -16.92 16.05 -17.54
N SER A 6 -17.81 15.14 -17.93
CA SER A 6 -17.71 13.72 -17.64
C SER A 6 -16.45 13.17 -18.31
N MET A 7 -15.59 12.52 -17.51
CA MET A 7 -14.48 11.75 -18.06
C MET A 7 -15.02 10.62 -18.95
N PRO A 8 -14.43 10.37 -20.13
CA PRO A 8 -14.84 9.26 -20.97
C PRO A 8 -14.64 7.92 -20.25
N GLU A 9 -15.67 7.07 -20.26
CA GLU A 9 -15.54 5.65 -19.85
C GLU A 9 -14.45 4.99 -20.71
N PRO A 10 -13.55 4.19 -20.07
CA PRO A 10 -12.56 3.45 -20.85
C PRO A 10 -13.26 2.46 -21.77
N ALA A 11 -12.91 2.53 -23.06
CA ALA A 11 -13.39 1.63 -24.09
C ALA A 11 -13.15 0.17 -23.65
N ARG A 12 -14.20 -0.65 -23.69
CA ARG A 12 -14.13 -2.12 -23.46
C ARG A 12 -13.26 -2.73 -24.56
N GLY A 13 -12.06 -3.23 -24.19
CA GLY A 13 -11.27 -4.06 -25.12
C GLY A 13 -9.78 -3.82 -25.24
N ALA A 14 -9.20 -2.75 -24.68
CA ALA A 14 -7.74 -2.63 -24.62
C ALA A 14 -7.25 -3.20 -23.28
N GLU A 15 -6.37 -4.21 -23.30
CA GLU A 15 -5.63 -4.63 -22.11
C GLU A 15 -4.83 -3.44 -21.58
N VAL A 16 -5.32 -2.82 -20.51
CA VAL A 16 -4.61 -1.70 -19.87
C VAL A 16 -3.36 -2.28 -19.22
N VAL A 17 -2.19 -1.98 -19.79
CA VAL A 17 -0.91 -2.37 -19.18
C VAL A 17 -0.84 -1.79 -17.77
N PRO A 18 -0.67 -2.62 -16.73
CA PRO A 18 -0.57 -2.15 -15.36
C PRO A 18 0.61 -1.18 -15.19
N LEU A 19 0.46 -0.16 -14.34
CA LEU A 19 1.58 0.70 -13.97
C LEU A 19 2.62 -0.08 -13.17
N ILE A 20 2.14 -0.88 -12.22
CA ILE A 20 2.96 -1.80 -11.43
C ILE A 20 2.31 -3.18 -11.46
N GLU A 21 3.11 -4.20 -11.66
CA GLU A 21 2.69 -5.60 -11.62
C GLU A 21 3.71 -6.41 -10.82
N VAL A 22 3.23 -7.18 -9.87
CA VAL A 22 4.01 -8.07 -9.02
C VAL A 22 3.59 -9.49 -9.33
N ARG A 23 4.57 -10.36 -9.64
CA ARG A 23 4.33 -11.75 -10.04
C ARG A 23 5.12 -12.71 -9.16
N GLY A 24 4.41 -13.57 -8.42
CA GLY A 24 4.99 -14.61 -7.59
C GLY A 24 6.05 -14.10 -6.62
N LEU A 25 5.88 -12.91 -6.05
CA LEU A 25 6.91 -12.26 -5.25
C LEU A 25 7.13 -12.96 -3.92
N VAL A 26 8.36 -13.38 -3.66
CA VAL A 26 8.79 -14.04 -2.44
C VAL A 26 9.85 -13.20 -1.73
N LYS A 27 9.70 -13.02 -0.42
CA LYS A 27 10.74 -12.46 0.44
C LYS A 27 10.83 -13.24 1.74
N HIS A 28 11.93 -13.97 1.89
CA HIS A 28 12.25 -14.71 3.10
C HIS A 28 13.47 -14.07 3.77
N TYR A 29 13.38 -13.84 5.08
CA TYR A 29 14.49 -13.33 5.88
C TYR A 29 15.10 -14.48 6.68
N PRO A 30 16.42 -14.73 6.59
CA PRO A 30 17.08 -15.71 7.43
C PRO A 30 17.07 -15.22 8.89
N VAL A 31 16.76 -16.12 9.82
CA VAL A 31 16.78 -15.84 11.28
C VAL A 31 17.63 -16.89 11.97
N GLY A 32 18.62 -16.44 12.75
CA GLY A 32 19.43 -17.32 13.61
C GLY A 32 20.22 -18.34 12.80
N GLY A 33 21.46 -18.05 12.51
CA GLY A 33 22.46 -19.03 12.08
C GLY A 33 23.69 -18.83 12.94
N ASN A 34 24.19 -19.90 13.54
CA ASN A 34 25.55 -19.89 14.05
C ASN A 34 26.49 -19.64 12.87
N VAL A 35 27.71 -19.12 13.14
CA VAL A 35 28.78 -18.83 12.15
C VAL A 35 29.03 -20.01 11.17
N PHE A 36 28.53 -21.20 11.49
CA PHE A 36 28.64 -22.42 10.67
C PHE A 36 27.34 -22.81 9.92
N GLY A 37 26.33 -21.92 9.80
CA GLY A 37 25.14 -22.13 8.93
C GLY A 37 24.17 -23.24 9.35
N ARG A 38 24.28 -23.81 10.57
CA ARG A 38 23.39 -24.87 11.06
C ARG A 38 22.36 -24.32 12.04
N GLY A 39 21.07 -24.50 11.74
CA GLY A 39 19.96 -24.26 12.68
C GLY A 39 19.16 -22.98 12.48
N GLY A 40 19.30 -22.23 11.40
CA GLY A 40 18.52 -21.00 11.16
C GLY A 40 17.16 -21.27 10.51
N GLY A 41 16.08 -20.67 11.07
CA GLY A 41 14.77 -20.58 10.43
C GLY A 41 14.73 -19.51 9.34
N ARG A 42 13.59 -19.41 8.62
CA ARG A 42 13.32 -18.31 7.69
C ARG A 42 11.97 -17.69 8.01
N VAL A 43 11.93 -16.37 8.10
CA VAL A 43 10.66 -15.64 8.19
C VAL A 43 10.09 -15.51 6.78
N HIS A 44 8.94 -16.08 6.53
CA HIS A 44 8.18 -15.99 5.27
C HIS A 44 7.39 -14.68 5.24
N ALA A 45 8.08 -13.57 4.96
CA ALA A 45 7.44 -12.25 4.97
C ALA A 45 6.54 -12.01 3.76
N LEU A 46 6.94 -12.50 2.57
CA LEU A 46 6.12 -12.60 1.36
C LEU A 46 6.33 -13.98 0.77
N ASP A 47 5.26 -14.60 0.29
CA ASP A 47 5.29 -15.99 -0.13
C ASP A 47 4.42 -16.25 -1.36
N GLY A 48 4.86 -15.72 -2.52
CA GLY A 48 4.16 -15.82 -3.79
C GLY A 48 3.04 -14.77 -3.91
N VAL A 49 3.37 -13.49 -3.77
CA VAL A 49 2.41 -12.40 -3.91
C VAL A 49 2.23 -12.02 -5.36
N ASP A 50 0.96 -11.98 -5.81
CA ASP A 50 0.54 -11.49 -7.12
C ASP A 50 -0.39 -10.30 -6.94
N LEU A 51 -0.09 -9.17 -7.60
CA LEU A 51 -0.97 -8.01 -7.68
C LEU A 51 -0.65 -7.11 -8.87
N ALA A 52 -1.64 -6.36 -9.32
CA ALA A 52 -1.48 -5.37 -10.38
C ALA A 52 -2.26 -4.09 -10.04
N ILE A 53 -1.67 -2.92 -10.38
CA ILE A 53 -2.27 -1.61 -10.19
C ILE A 53 -2.26 -0.89 -11.54
N ALA A 54 -3.44 -0.49 -12.01
CA ALA A 54 -3.58 0.28 -13.24
C ALA A 54 -3.12 1.75 -13.05
N PRO A 55 -2.70 2.45 -14.12
CA PRO A 55 -2.42 3.89 -14.04
C PRO A 55 -3.62 4.67 -13.49
N GLY A 56 -3.37 5.61 -12.59
CA GLY A 56 -4.39 6.45 -11.94
C GLY A 56 -5.25 5.73 -10.89
N GLN A 57 -5.05 4.43 -10.67
CA GLN A 57 -5.82 3.62 -9.71
C GLN A 57 -5.25 3.75 -8.29
N VAL A 58 -6.13 3.71 -7.30
CA VAL A 58 -5.78 3.55 -5.88
C VAL A 58 -6.06 2.12 -5.46
N LEU A 59 -5.00 1.33 -5.26
CA LEU A 59 -5.11 0.01 -4.64
C LEU A 59 -4.86 0.11 -3.14
N GLY A 60 -5.85 -0.20 -2.34
CA GLY A 60 -5.71 -0.33 -0.90
C GLY A 60 -5.19 -1.69 -0.51
N LEU A 61 -4.23 -1.76 0.39
CA LEU A 61 -3.69 -3.00 0.95
C LEU A 61 -3.94 -3.03 2.46
N VAL A 62 -4.72 -4.00 2.91
CA VAL A 62 -5.11 -4.15 4.31
C VAL A 62 -4.74 -5.53 4.85
N GLY A 63 -4.49 -5.62 6.16
CA GLY A 63 -4.20 -6.85 6.88
C GLY A 63 -3.60 -6.55 8.24
N GLU A 64 -3.55 -7.55 9.12
CA GLU A 64 -2.98 -7.44 10.46
C GLU A 64 -1.52 -6.99 10.44
N SER A 65 -1.04 -6.42 11.56
CA SER A 65 0.37 -6.03 11.69
C SER A 65 1.29 -7.25 11.48
N GLY A 66 2.41 -7.04 10.78
CA GLY A 66 3.36 -8.11 10.48
C GLY A 66 2.97 -9.04 9.33
N CYS A 67 1.83 -8.86 8.65
CA CYS A 67 1.42 -9.74 7.54
C CYS A 67 2.22 -9.56 6.23
N GLY A 68 3.16 -8.60 6.14
CA GLY A 68 4.03 -8.40 4.97
C GLY A 68 3.81 -7.13 4.16
N LYS A 69 2.87 -6.24 4.51
CA LYS A 69 2.52 -5.02 3.75
C LYS A 69 3.71 -4.09 3.49
N SER A 70 4.42 -3.70 4.54
CA SER A 70 5.59 -2.81 4.42
C SER A 70 6.78 -3.52 3.74
N THR A 71 6.89 -4.85 3.87
CA THR A 71 7.86 -5.63 3.10
C THR A 71 7.56 -5.55 1.61
N LEU A 72 6.31 -5.70 1.19
CA LEU A 72 5.89 -5.53 -0.20
C LEU A 72 6.23 -4.12 -0.72
N ALA A 73 5.94 -3.08 0.07
CA ALA A 73 6.30 -1.70 -0.25
C ALA A 73 7.80 -1.53 -0.51
N ARG A 74 8.65 -2.06 0.37
CA ARG A 74 10.13 -1.99 0.23
C ARG A 74 10.65 -2.72 -1.00
N GLN A 75 10.03 -3.85 -1.38
CA GLN A 75 10.40 -4.56 -2.61
C GLN A 75 10.06 -3.71 -3.85
N ILE A 76 8.86 -3.13 -3.92
CA ILE A 76 8.43 -2.28 -5.04
C ILE A 76 9.33 -1.04 -5.17
N LEU A 77 9.76 -0.46 -4.06
CA LEU A 77 10.69 0.68 -4.01
C LEU A 77 12.14 0.30 -4.34
N ARG A 78 12.42 -1.00 -4.50
CA ARG A 78 13.81 -1.48 -4.67
C ARG A 78 14.73 -0.99 -3.54
N LEU A 79 14.20 -1.00 -2.30
CA LEU A 79 14.99 -0.79 -1.09
C LEU A 79 15.61 -2.09 -0.60
N GLU A 80 14.98 -3.22 -0.93
CA GLU A 80 15.44 -4.57 -0.64
C GLU A 80 15.23 -5.46 -1.88
N GLU A 81 16.09 -6.46 -2.06
CA GLU A 81 15.96 -7.45 -3.12
C GLU A 81 14.99 -8.57 -2.69
N PRO A 82 14.09 -9.03 -3.56
CA PRO A 82 13.27 -10.19 -3.29
C PRO A 82 14.10 -11.48 -3.28
N THR A 83 13.57 -12.53 -2.68
CA THR A 83 14.14 -13.88 -2.75
C THR A 83 13.83 -14.55 -4.09
N ALA A 84 12.62 -14.30 -4.63
CA ALA A 84 12.17 -14.80 -5.94
C ALA A 84 10.99 -13.96 -6.44
N GLY A 85 10.56 -14.19 -7.68
CA GLY A 85 9.47 -13.47 -8.32
C GLY A 85 9.95 -12.31 -9.18
N ARG A 86 8.99 -11.50 -9.66
CA ARG A 86 9.25 -10.35 -10.54
C ARG A 86 8.41 -9.15 -10.14
N ILE A 87 8.94 -7.97 -10.42
CA ILE A 87 8.21 -6.70 -10.29
C ILE A 87 8.39 -5.93 -11.59
N LEU A 88 7.27 -5.67 -12.27
CA LEU A 88 7.28 -4.91 -13.51
C LEU A 88 6.71 -3.51 -13.26
N PHE A 89 7.38 -2.49 -13.77
CA PHE A 89 6.91 -1.11 -13.79
C PHE A 89 6.73 -0.68 -15.25
N GLN A 90 5.49 -0.40 -15.65
CA GLN A 90 5.14 -0.12 -17.04
C GLN A 90 5.59 -1.23 -18.02
N GLY A 91 5.49 -2.49 -17.59
CA GLY A 91 5.90 -3.66 -18.36
C GLY A 91 7.40 -4.01 -18.31
N GLU A 92 8.25 -3.14 -17.76
CA GLU A 92 9.69 -3.39 -17.61
C GLU A 92 10.02 -4.01 -16.25
N ASP A 93 10.79 -5.11 -16.23
CA ASP A 93 11.25 -5.73 -14.98
C ASP A 93 12.26 -4.79 -14.28
N ILE A 94 11.90 -4.38 -13.06
CA ILE A 94 12.71 -3.43 -12.31
C ILE A 94 13.81 -4.09 -11.47
N LEU A 95 13.81 -5.42 -11.33
CA LEU A 95 14.77 -6.11 -10.45
C LEU A 95 16.20 -6.07 -11.00
N GLY A 96 16.35 -6.07 -12.33
CA GLY A 96 17.66 -5.95 -12.99
C GLY A 96 18.20 -4.53 -13.09
N LEU A 97 17.46 -3.50 -12.65
CA LEU A 97 17.88 -2.11 -12.81
C LEU A 97 18.99 -1.73 -11.81
N SER A 98 19.98 -0.98 -12.29
CA SER A 98 21.09 -0.46 -11.48
C SER A 98 21.47 0.96 -11.91
N GLY A 99 22.33 1.62 -11.15
CA GLY A 99 22.90 2.92 -11.50
C GLY A 99 21.88 3.98 -11.88
N PHE A 100 22.03 4.57 -13.04
CA PHE A 100 21.18 5.65 -13.53
C PHE A 100 19.72 5.21 -13.76
N ARG A 101 19.51 3.98 -14.28
CA ARG A 101 18.15 3.44 -14.52
C ARG A 101 17.39 3.26 -13.21
N LEU A 102 18.02 2.73 -12.16
CA LEU A 102 17.42 2.61 -10.83
C LEU A 102 17.13 4.00 -10.22
N LYS A 103 18.04 4.98 -10.42
CA LYS A 103 17.80 6.36 -10.00
C LYS A 103 16.61 6.99 -10.72
N SER A 104 16.44 6.73 -12.02
CA SER A 104 15.30 7.17 -12.81
C SER A 104 13.98 6.53 -12.33
N LEU A 105 13.99 5.22 -12.01
CA LEU A 105 12.85 4.53 -11.43
C LEU A 105 12.43 5.16 -10.09
N ARG A 106 13.40 5.39 -9.18
CA ARG A 106 13.14 6.01 -7.87
C ARG A 106 12.56 7.42 -7.94
N ARG A 107 12.77 8.15 -9.05
CA ARG A 107 12.06 9.41 -9.30
C ARG A 107 10.58 9.18 -9.59
N GLN A 108 10.22 8.08 -10.24
CA GLN A 108 8.86 7.77 -10.67
C GLN A 108 8.05 7.05 -9.60
N ILE A 109 8.70 6.42 -8.62
CA ILE A 109 8.06 5.73 -7.50
C ILE A 109 8.52 6.39 -6.21
N GLN A 110 7.59 6.93 -5.44
CA GLN A 110 7.87 7.63 -4.19
C GLN A 110 7.10 7.02 -3.03
N ILE A 111 7.52 7.31 -1.81
CA ILE A 111 6.88 6.82 -0.59
C ILE A 111 6.52 7.96 0.36
N VAL A 112 5.35 7.82 0.99
CA VAL A 112 4.95 8.57 2.19
C VAL A 112 5.01 7.60 3.35
N PHE A 113 5.88 7.86 4.32
CA PHE A 113 6.15 6.98 5.46
C PHE A 113 5.09 7.11 6.57
N GLN A 114 4.99 6.07 7.37
CA GLN A 114 4.10 5.94 8.52
C GLN A 114 4.38 7.00 9.60
N ASP A 115 5.65 7.19 9.95
CA ASP A 115 6.07 8.15 10.97
C ASP A 115 6.63 9.43 10.33
N PRO A 116 5.88 10.54 10.40
CA PRO A 116 6.36 11.82 9.87
C PRO A 116 7.52 12.42 10.67
N PHE A 117 7.73 11.99 11.93
CA PHE A 117 8.82 12.49 12.76
C PHE A 117 10.18 11.93 12.33
N SER A 118 10.28 10.61 12.18
CA SER A 118 11.52 9.95 11.78
C SER A 118 11.85 10.11 10.30
N SER A 119 10.84 10.44 9.47
CA SER A 119 11.00 10.56 8.03
C SER A 119 11.63 11.88 7.57
N LEU A 120 11.63 12.93 8.39
CA LEU A 120 12.19 14.25 8.07
C LEU A 120 13.49 14.49 8.85
N ASN A 121 14.54 14.96 8.16
CA ASN A 121 15.79 15.31 8.83
C ASN A 121 15.58 16.54 9.71
N PRO A 122 15.68 16.45 11.05
CA PRO A 122 15.39 17.56 11.96
C PRO A 122 16.40 18.71 11.89
N ARG A 123 17.55 18.52 11.23
CA ARG A 123 18.60 19.51 11.08
C ARG A 123 18.43 20.39 9.83
N LEU A 124 17.51 20.04 8.95
CA LEU A 124 17.24 20.75 7.72
C LEU A 124 15.96 21.56 7.85
N THR A 125 15.88 22.72 7.21
CA THR A 125 14.64 23.45 7.05
C THR A 125 13.70 22.73 6.09
N VAL A 126 12.40 23.00 6.16
CA VAL A 126 11.41 22.42 5.25
C VAL A 126 11.77 22.73 3.79
N GLY A 127 12.23 23.94 3.48
CA GLY A 127 12.68 24.29 2.14
C GLY A 127 13.86 23.44 1.65
N GLN A 128 14.80 23.13 2.54
CA GLN A 128 15.94 22.23 2.21
C GLN A 128 15.48 20.80 1.99
N ILE A 129 14.60 20.28 2.87
CA ILE A 129 14.03 18.93 2.75
C ILE A 129 13.29 18.76 1.41
N LEU A 130 12.49 19.76 1.01
CA LEU A 130 11.74 19.70 -0.25
C LEU A 130 12.62 19.92 -1.48
N ALA A 131 13.69 20.72 -1.37
CA ALA A 131 14.62 20.94 -2.48
C ALA A 131 15.58 19.75 -2.70
N GLU A 132 15.88 18.96 -1.67
CA GLU A 132 16.84 17.85 -1.73
C GLU A 132 16.55 16.83 -2.85
N PRO A 133 15.32 16.32 -3.04
CA PRO A 133 15.01 15.42 -4.17
C PRO A 133 15.31 16.04 -5.53
N LEU A 134 15.00 17.34 -5.71
CA LEU A 134 15.28 18.06 -6.96
C LEU A 134 16.79 18.18 -7.22
N VAL A 135 17.60 18.39 -6.16
CA VAL A 135 19.06 18.44 -6.24
C VAL A 135 19.63 17.07 -6.60
N ILE A 136 19.20 16.01 -5.91
CA ILE A 136 19.63 14.63 -6.14
C ILE A 136 19.37 14.20 -7.59
N HIS A 137 18.23 14.56 -8.12
CA HIS A 137 17.82 14.24 -9.51
C HIS A 137 18.26 15.29 -10.54
N ARG A 138 19.01 16.32 -10.14
CA ARG A 138 19.53 17.40 -10.99
C ARG A 138 18.45 18.13 -11.79
N LEU A 139 17.30 18.36 -11.16
CA LEU A 139 16.14 19.02 -11.77
C LEU A 139 16.20 20.53 -11.50
N GLY A 140 16.15 21.33 -12.55
CA GLY A 140 16.10 22.79 -12.50
C GLY A 140 17.32 23.46 -11.89
N GLY A 141 17.43 24.78 -12.04
CA GLY A 141 18.40 25.64 -11.36
C GLY A 141 17.93 26.03 -9.95
N ARG A 142 18.77 26.76 -9.20
CA ARG A 142 18.46 27.16 -7.82
C ARG A 142 17.12 27.91 -7.71
N ARG A 143 16.87 28.88 -8.59
CA ARG A 143 15.62 29.69 -8.61
C ARG A 143 14.41 28.82 -8.88
N GLN A 144 14.46 27.96 -9.91
CA GLN A 144 13.36 27.06 -10.26
C GLN A 144 13.02 26.08 -9.14
N ARG A 145 14.03 25.56 -8.42
CA ARG A 145 13.82 24.70 -7.24
C ARG A 145 13.11 25.44 -6.13
N GLN A 146 13.44 26.71 -5.89
CA GLN A 146 12.78 27.52 -4.89
C GLN A 146 11.31 27.80 -5.25
N GLU A 147 11.05 28.12 -6.50
CA GLU A 147 9.68 28.32 -7.02
C GLU A 147 8.85 27.03 -6.91
N GLU A 148 9.44 25.86 -7.22
CA GLU A 148 8.76 24.58 -7.10
C GLU A 148 8.52 24.18 -5.63
N VAL A 149 9.41 24.52 -4.70
CA VAL A 149 9.22 24.32 -3.26
C VAL A 149 8.05 25.15 -2.74
N VAL A 150 7.93 26.41 -3.16
CA VAL A 150 6.79 27.26 -2.76
C VAL A 150 5.49 26.68 -3.30
N ARG A 151 5.46 26.36 -4.59
CA ARG A 151 4.28 25.77 -5.24
C ARG A 151 3.81 24.49 -4.53
N ILE A 152 4.72 23.59 -4.19
CA ILE A 152 4.33 22.32 -3.56
C ILE A 152 3.87 22.52 -2.10
N LEU A 153 4.38 23.50 -1.38
CA LEU A 153 3.89 23.86 -0.04
C LEU A 153 2.44 24.33 -0.11
N GLU A 154 2.10 25.20 -1.04
CA GLU A 154 0.72 25.67 -1.26
C GLU A 154 -0.22 24.53 -1.65
N GLU A 155 0.22 23.59 -2.49
CA GLU A 155 -0.54 22.39 -2.90
C GLU A 155 -0.95 21.52 -1.71
N VAL A 156 -0.08 21.41 -0.69
CA VAL A 156 -0.39 20.64 0.51
C VAL A 156 -1.04 21.49 1.61
N GLY A 157 -1.38 22.77 1.33
CA GLY A 157 -2.04 23.68 2.25
C GLY A 157 -1.12 24.24 3.33
N LEU A 158 0.14 24.48 2.98
CA LEU A 158 1.13 25.19 3.80
C LEU A 158 1.50 26.52 3.11
N SER A 159 1.98 27.50 3.88
CA SER A 159 2.40 28.80 3.33
C SER A 159 3.89 28.81 2.98
N GLU A 160 4.31 29.77 2.14
CA GLU A 160 5.70 29.97 1.77
C GLU A 160 6.61 30.21 2.97
N GLU A 161 6.15 30.92 4.00
CA GLU A 161 6.91 31.21 5.23
C GLU A 161 7.39 29.93 5.93
N HIS A 162 6.64 28.82 5.81
CA HIS A 162 6.98 27.55 6.37
C HIS A 162 8.29 26.96 5.80
N ARG A 163 8.77 27.46 4.66
CA ARG A 163 10.03 27.05 4.02
C ARG A 163 11.24 27.22 4.93
N GLN A 164 11.23 28.25 5.80
CA GLN A 164 12.39 28.58 6.65
C GLN A 164 12.37 27.87 8.00
N ARG A 165 11.25 27.24 8.36
CA ARG A 165 11.07 26.56 9.64
C ARG A 165 11.65 25.13 9.61
N PHE A 166 11.95 24.62 10.81
CA PHE A 166 12.44 23.25 11.00
C PHE A 166 11.26 22.30 11.30
N PRO A 167 11.40 20.98 11.02
CA PRO A 167 10.33 20.02 11.25
C PRO A 167 9.74 20.01 12.67
N HIS A 168 10.55 20.25 13.70
CA HIS A 168 10.10 20.26 15.08
C HIS A 168 9.13 21.41 15.43
N GLU A 169 9.05 22.45 14.60
CA GLU A 169 8.14 23.59 14.77
C GLU A 169 6.73 23.33 14.22
N PHE A 170 6.46 22.13 13.70
CA PHE A 170 5.20 21.77 13.07
C PHE A 170 4.42 20.73 13.87
N SER A 171 3.08 20.77 13.77
CA SER A 171 2.22 19.70 14.26
C SER A 171 2.42 18.41 13.47
N GLY A 172 1.97 17.26 14.02
CA GLY A 172 2.04 15.96 13.34
C GLY A 172 1.40 15.97 11.95
N GLY A 173 0.21 16.58 11.83
CA GLY A 173 -0.49 16.71 10.55
C GLY A 173 0.24 17.61 9.54
N GLN A 174 0.86 18.68 9.99
CA GLN A 174 1.68 19.54 9.13
C GLN A 174 2.95 18.82 8.66
N ARG A 175 3.62 18.06 9.54
CA ARG A 175 4.77 17.21 9.15
C ARG A 175 4.39 16.16 8.13
N GLN A 176 3.20 15.55 8.28
CA GLN A 176 2.70 14.60 7.29
C GLN A 176 2.47 15.26 5.93
N ARG A 177 1.93 16.49 5.91
CA ARG A 177 1.80 17.28 4.67
C ARG A 177 3.17 17.59 4.03
N ILE A 178 4.20 17.87 4.83
CA ILE A 178 5.58 18.05 4.34
C ILE A 178 6.11 16.74 3.74
N GLY A 179 5.86 15.59 4.39
CA GLY A 179 6.21 14.27 3.85
C GLY A 179 5.53 13.97 2.51
N ILE A 180 4.25 14.32 2.39
CA ILE A 180 3.49 14.21 1.12
C ILE A 180 4.08 15.15 0.07
N ALA A 181 4.39 16.40 0.41
CA ALA A 181 5.02 17.37 -0.49
C ALA A 181 6.37 16.86 -1.01
N ARG A 182 7.20 16.26 -0.14
CA ARG A 182 8.49 15.66 -0.51
C ARG A 182 8.32 14.53 -1.51
N ALA A 183 7.32 13.68 -1.34
CA ALA A 183 7.05 12.61 -2.29
C ALA A 183 6.52 13.16 -3.63
N LEU A 184 5.69 14.21 -3.60
CA LEU A 184 5.02 14.75 -4.78
C LEU A 184 5.93 15.65 -5.65
N ILE A 185 6.96 16.30 -5.07
CA ILE A 185 7.78 17.31 -5.74
C ILE A 185 8.51 16.77 -6.98
N LEU A 186 8.76 15.46 -7.03
CA LEU A 186 9.36 14.78 -8.19
C LEU A 186 8.34 14.43 -9.28
N LYS A 187 7.05 14.71 -9.07
CA LYS A 187 5.94 14.36 -9.97
C LYS A 187 5.95 12.86 -10.31
N PRO A 188 5.87 11.98 -9.29
CA PRO A 188 5.95 10.54 -9.49
C PRO A 188 4.71 10.01 -10.20
N LYS A 189 4.82 8.80 -10.78
CA LYS A 189 3.69 8.06 -11.33
C LYS A 189 3.00 7.19 -10.27
N LEU A 190 3.79 6.66 -9.31
CA LEU A 190 3.32 5.83 -8.20
C LEU A 190 3.75 6.43 -6.87
N ILE A 191 2.81 6.54 -5.94
CA ILE A 191 3.09 6.83 -4.53
C ILE A 191 2.66 5.63 -3.69
N ILE A 192 3.57 5.11 -2.91
CA ILE A 192 3.28 4.14 -1.86
C ILE A 192 3.03 4.94 -0.58
N ALA A 193 1.80 4.88 -0.06
CA ALA A 193 1.43 5.51 1.19
C ALA A 193 1.38 4.43 2.28
N ASP A 194 2.49 4.26 3.01
CA ASP A 194 2.62 3.23 4.06
C ASP A 194 2.11 3.79 5.39
N GLU A 195 0.88 3.43 5.77
CA GLU A 195 0.15 3.88 6.96
C GLU A 195 0.18 5.41 7.18
N PRO A 196 -0.13 6.23 6.16
CA PRO A 196 0.17 7.67 6.16
C PRO A 196 -0.60 8.49 7.19
N ILE A 197 -1.49 7.89 7.96
CA ILE A 197 -2.37 8.58 8.92
C ILE A 197 -2.39 7.92 10.30
N SER A 198 -1.71 6.78 10.50
CA SER A 198 -1.82 5.97 11.73
C SER A 198 -1.36 6.69 12.99
N ALA A 199 -0.41 7.61 12.86
CA ALA A 199 0.15 8.40 13.97
C ALA A 199 -0.56 9.74 14.22
N LEU A 200 -1.73 9.97 13.58
CA LEU A 200 -2.43 11.26 13.62
C LEU A 200 -3.79 11.15 14.33
N ASP A 201 -4.25 12.25 14.92
CA ASP A 201 -5.59 12.36 15.48
C ASP A 201 -6.67 12.23 14.41
N VAL A 202 -7.84 11.69 14.77
CA VAL A 202 -8.95 11.35 13.84
C VAL A 202 -9.35 12.52 12.93
N SER A 203 -9.43 13.74 13.46
CA SER A 203 -9.77 14.95 12.69
C SER A 203 -8.72 15.29 11.64
N ILE A 204 -7.44 15.09 11.97
CA ILE A 204 -6.31 15.33 11.07
C ILE A 204 -6.20 14.21 10.04
N GLN A 205 -6.50 12.96 10.41
CA GLN A 205 -6.57 11.83 9.46
C GLN A 205 -7.49 12.14 8.28
N ALA A 206 -8.71 12.65 8.57
CA ALA A 206 -9.67 13.00 7.52
C ALA A 206 -9.14 14.09 6.56
N GLN A 207 -8.44 15.10 7.10
CA GLN A 207 -7.84 16.16 6.29
C GLN A 207 -6.74 15.62 5.37
N VAL A 208 -5.85 14.76 5.89
CA VAL A 208 -4.76 14.16 5.11
C VAL A 208 -5.31 13.22 4.03
N LEU A 209 -6.33 12.42 4.34
CA LEU A 209 -7.00 11.56 3.35
C LEU A 209 -7.64 12.38 2.22
N ASN A 210 -8.33 13.48 2.56
CA ASN A 210 -8.93 14.36 1.56
C ASN A 210 -7.85 15.04 0.71
N LEU A 211 -6.71 15.43 1.30
CA LEU A 211 -5.57 15.97 0.58
C LEU A 211 -5.02 14.93 -0.42
N LEU A 212 -4.77 13.69 0.00
CA LEU A 212 -4.27 12.62 -0.88
C LEU A 212 -5.23 12.36 -2.04
N LYS A 213 -6.55 12.35 -1.79
CA LYS A 213 -7.58 12.20 -2.84
C LYS A 213 -7.61 13.40 -3.80
N LYS A 214 -7.48 14.63 -3.29
CA LYS A 214 -7.37 15.82 -4.12
C LYS A 214 -6.16 15.71 -5.06
N LEU A 215 -4.98 15.40 -4.50
CA LEU A 215 -3.74 15.26 -5.24
C LEU A 215 -3.81 14.13 -6.29
N GLN A 216 -4.43 12.99 -5.94
CA GLN A 216 -4.65 11.88 -6.88
C GLN A 216 -5.43 12.33 -8.11
N ARG A 217 -6.54 13.06 -7.91
CA ARG A 217 -7.38 13.56 -9.00
C ARG A 217 -6.68 14.64 -9.83
N THR A 218 -5.98 15.56 -9.14
CA THR A 218 -5.32 16.69 -9.81
C THR A 218 -4.16 16.24 -10.70
N TYR A 219 -3.40 15.24 -10.24
CA TYR A 219 -2.17 14.80 -10.91
C TYR A 219 -2.28 13.43 -11.59
N GLY A 220 -3.43 12.77 -11.54
CA GLY A 220 -3.63 11.43 -12.10
C GLY A 220 -2.73 10.38 -11.43
N LEU A 221 -2.44 10.54 -10.13
CA LEU A 221 -1.50 9.69 -9.40
C LEU A 221 -2.05 8.29 -9.21
N THR A 222 -1.16 7.30 -9.30
CA THR A 222 -1.44 5.94 -8.87
C THR A 222 -0.98 5.76 -7.42
N TYR A 223 -1.79 5.10 -6.60
CA TYR A 223 -1.43 4.81 -5.20
C TYR A 223 -1.44 3.33 -4.88
N LEU A 224 -0.44 2.88 -4.12
CA LEU A 224 -0.56 1.74 -3.23
C LEU A 224 -0.78 2.27 -1.82
N PHE A 225 -2.01 2.19 -1.33
CA PHE A 225 -2.41 2.74 -0.03
C PHE A 225 -2.46 1.64 1.02
N ILE A 226 -1.48 1.61 1.91
CA ILE A 226 -1.36 0.60 2.97
C ILE A 226 -1.95 1.16 4.26
N ALA A 227 -2.85 0.41 4.90
CA ALA A 227 -3.33 0.70 6.24
C ALA A 227 -3.75 -0.60 6.96
N HIS A 228 -3.85 -0.55 8.27
CA HIS A 228 -4.40 -1.65 9.07
C HIS A 228 -5.92 -1.49 9.27
N ASP A 229 -6.49 -0.28 9.11
CA ASP A 229 -7.92 -0.01 9.22
C ASP A 229 -8.61 -0.14 7.85
N LEU A 230 -9.50 -1.11 7.75
CA LEU A 230 -10.28 -1.38 6.55
C LEU A 230 -11.22 -0.21 6.19
N SER A 231 -11.73 0.55 7.16
CA SER A 231 -12.61 1.71 6.91
C SER A 231 -11.87 2.80 6.15
N VAL A 232 -10.64 3.06 6.55
CA VAL A 232 -9.73 4.01 5.89
C VAL A 232 -9.44 3.58 4.46
N VAL A 233 -9.06 2.29 4.27
CA VAL A 233 -8.77 1.72 2.95
C VAL A 233 -10.00 1.80 2.04
N ARG A 234 -11.18 1.42 2.54
CA ARG A 234 -12.44 1.53 1.80
C ARG A 234 -12.77 2.97 1.39
N TYR A 235 -12.45 3.94 2.24
CA TYR A 235 -12.65 5.35 1.89
C TYR A 235 -11.71 5.80 0.77
N ALA A 236 -10.43 5.46 0.86
CA ALA A 236 -9.37 5.99 0.01
C ALA A 236 -9.27 5.30 -1.37
N SER A 237 -9.64 4.01 -1.48
CA SER A 237 -9.24 3.13 -2.59
C SER A 237 -10.34 2.85 -3.60
N ASP A 238 -9.95 2.46 -4.82
CA ASP A 238 -10.84 1.97 -5.89
C ASP A 238 -10.97 0.44 -5.84
N ARG A 239 -9.86 -0.26 -5.53
CA ARG A 239 -9.77 -1.70 -5.28
C ARG A 239 -9.09 -1.94 -3.95
N ILE A 240 -9.41 -3.06 -3.32
CA ILE A 240 -8.86 -3.43 -2.02
C ILE A 240 -8.27 -4.83 -2.12
N ALA A 241 -7.00 -4.96 -1.73
CA ALA A 241 -6.30 -6.21 -1.55
C ALA A 241 -6.19 -6.52 -0.05
N VAL A 242 -6.53 -7.73 0.33
CA VAL A 242 -6.43 -8.23 1.71
C VAL A 242 -5.25 -9.17 1.79
N MET A 243 -4.34 -8.88 2.72
CA MET A 243 -3.12 -9.67 2.92
C MET A 243 -3.15 -10.37 4.28
N TYR A 244 -2.83 -11.65 4.29
CA TYR A 244 -2.70 -12.45 5.49
C TYR A 244 -1.44 -13.32 5.43
N LEU A 245 -0.58 -13.22 6.42
CA LEU A 245 0.62 -14.05 6.61
C LEU A 245 1.45 -14.23 5.31
N GLY A 246 1.83 -13.10 4.68
CA GLY A 246 2.66 -13.04 3.47
C GLY A 246 1.95 -13.36 2.16
N LYS A 247 0.62 -13.54 2.15
CA LYS A 247 -0.16 -13.87 0.95
C LYS A 247 -1.33 -12.93 0.74
N ILE A 248 -1.66 -12.67 -0.54
CA ILE A 248 -2.92 -12.01 -0.89
C ILE A 248 -4.02 -13.07 -0.83
N VAL A 249 -5.04 -12.81 -0.01
CA VAL A 249 -6.16 -13.74 0.16
C VAL A 249 -7.42 -13.28 -0.59
N GLU A 250 -7.53 -12.00 -0.88
CA GLU A 250 -8.63 -11.44 -1.67
C GLU A 250 -8.23 -10.11 -2.31
N ILE A 251 -8.66 -9.88 -3.57
CA ILE A 251 -8.65 -8.55 -4.21
C ILE A 251 -10.02 -8.30 -4.80
N LYS A 252 -10.62 -7.13 -4.49
CA LYS A 252 -11.96 -6.81 -4.97
C LYS A 252 -12.15 -5.32 -5.18
N ALA A 253 -13.01 -4.96 -6.14
CA ALA A 253 -13.40 -3.57 -6.38
C ALA A 253 -14.23 -3.04 -5.21
N LYS A 254 -14.03 -1.76 -4.86
CA LYS A 254 -14.72 -1.09 -3.74
C LYS A 254 -16.25 -1.20 -3.78
N PRO A 255 -16.94 -0.97 -4.90
CA PRO A 255 -18.42 -1.00 -4.92
C PRO A 255 -19.00 -2.34 -4.50
N GLY A 256 -18.29 -3.44 -4.75
CA GLY A 256 -18.70 -4.79 -4.38
C GLY A 256 -17.99 -5.37 -3.16
N PHE A 257 -17.09 -4.63 -2.51
CA PHE A 257 -16.16 -5.19 -1.54
C PHE A 257 -16.85 -5.88 -0.35
N ALA A 258 -17.92 -5.33 0.15
CA ALA A 258 -18.66 -5.91 1.29
C ALA A 258 -19.69 -6.98 0.89
N ARG A 259 -19.80 -7.33 -0.40
CA ARG A 259 -20.78 -8.33 -0.88
C ARG A 259 -20.12 -9.71 -0.97
N PRO A 260 -20.80 -10.80 -0.51
CA PRO A 260 -20.34 -12.16 -0.72
C PRO A 260 -20.17 -12.49 -2.22
N PRO A 261 -19.33 -13.49 -2.56
CA PRO A 261 -18.50 -14.28 -1.65
C PRO A 261 -17.31 -13.48 -1.14
N LEU A 262 -16.86 -13.79 0.09
CA LEU A 262 -15.70 -13.16 0.70
C LEU A 262 -14.78 -14.22 1.32
N HIS A 263 -13.51 -13.90 1.44
CA HIS A 263 -12.61 -14.68 2.28
C HIS A 263 -13.04 -14.55 3.75
N PRO A 264 -13.08 -15.62 4.56
CA PRO A 264 -13.52 -15.54 5.97
C PRO A 264 -12.72 -14.54 6.80
N TYR A 265 -11.45 -14.31 6.47
CA TYR A 265 -10.64 -13.27 7.09
C TYR A 265 -11.15 -11.85 6.71
N THR A 266 -11.53 -11.65 5.46
CA THR A 266 -12.14 -10.38 5.01
C THR A 266 -13.48 -10.13 5.70
N GLU A 267 -14.29 -11.17 5.88
CA GLU A 267 -15.55 -11.10 6.63
C GLU A 267 -15.30 -10.66 8.08
N ALA A 268 -14.28 -11.24 8.73
CA ALA A 268 -13.90 -10.86 10.09
C ALA A 268 -13.41 -9.40 10.18
N LEU A 269 -12.56 -8.94 9.24
CA LEU A 269 -12.11 -7.55 9.18
C LEU A 269 -13.26 -6.58 8.97
N LEU A 270 -14.23 -6.92 8.08
CA LEU A 270 -15.43 -6.11 7.85
C LEU A 270 -16.31 -6.02 9.10
N SER A 271 -16.46 -7.14 9.82
CA SER A 271 -17.28 -7.19 11.05
C SER A 271 -16.69 -6.37 12.20
N ALA A 272 -15.35 -6.17 12.19
CA ALA A 272 -14.64 -5.38 13.18
C ALA A 272 -14.63 -3.87 12.86
N ALA A 273 -14.96 -3.49 11.61
CA ALA A 273 -14.97 -2.09 11.19
C ALA A 273 -16.11 -1.33 11.91
N PRO A 274 -15.83 -0.14 12.47
CA PRO A 274 -16.85 0.68 13.13
C PRO A 274 -17.98 1.03 12.15
N THR A 275 -19.23 0.82 12.59
CA THR A 275 -20.42 1.25 11.83
C THR A 275 -20.85 2.63 12.31
N PRO A 276 -21.20 3.56 11.40
CA PRO A 276 -21.66 4.90 11.79
C PRO A 276 -22.98 4.91 12.58
N ASN A 277 -23.72 3.81 12.55
CA ASN A 277 -25.00 3.69 13.25
C ASN A 277 -24.81 3.06 14.65
N PRO A 278 -24.90 3.84 15.75
CA PRO A 278 -24.73 3.32 17.10
C PRO A 278 -25.83 2.31 17.52
N LYS A 279 -26.96 2.25 16.80
CA LYS A 279 -28.05 1.30 17.05
C LYS A 279 -27.89 -0.01 16.26
N ALA A 280 -26.95 -0.09 15.33
CA ALA A 280 -26.71 -1.32 14.58
C ALA A 280 -26.03 -2.34 15.51
N LYS A 281 -26.69 -3.47 15.75
CA LYS A 281 -26.05 -4.63 16.43
C LYS A 281 -24.98 -5.19 15.50
N SER A 282 -23.70 -4.83 15.75
CA SER A 282 -22.58 -5.39 15.05
C SER A 282 -22.32 -6.82 15.57
N HIS A 283 -22.56 -7.82 14.74
CA HIS A 283 -22.13 -9.19 15.01
C HIS A 283 -20.64 -9.29 14.68
N ARG A 284 -19.79 -8.86 15.63
CA ARG A 284 -18.34 -8.96 15.47
C ARG A 284 -17.90 -10.42 15.43
N ILE A 285 -17.25 -10.82 14.34
CA ILE A 285 -16.61 -12.14 14.23
C ILE A 285 -15.29 -12.07 14.99
N VAL A 286 -15.22 -12.77 16.11
CA VAL A 286 -13.99 -12.89 16.90
C VAL A 286 -13.22 -14.09 16.35
N LEU A 287 -12.04 -13.82 15.80
CA LEU A 287 -11.15 -14.89 15.34
C LEU A 287 -10.51 -15.58 16.52
N ALA A 288 -10.57 -16.91 16.54
CA ALA A 288 -9.98 -17.70 17.59
C ALA A 288 -8.45 -17.81 17.42
N GLY A 289 -7.72 -17.82 18.53
CA GLY A 289 -6.27 -18.01 18.56
C GLY A 289 -5.47 -16.80 18.05
N ASP A 290 -4.14 -16.92 18.21
CA ASP A 290 -3.19 -15.90 17.78
C ASP A 290 -2.83 -16.04 16.29
N VAL A 291 -2.22 -14.99 15.72
CA VAL A 291 -1.66 -15.04 14.36
C VAL A 291 -0.50 -16.04 14.35
N PRO A 292 -0.53 -17.05 13.47
CA PRO A 292 0.58 -18.01 13.38
C PRO A 292 1.91 -17.31 13.07
N SER A 293 2.99 -17.92 13.57
CA SER A 293 4.33 -17.38 13.34
C SER A 293 4.71 -17.45 11.85
N PRO A 294 5.23 -16.37 11.27
CA PRO A 294 5.76 -16.40 9.90
C PRO A 294 7.05 -17.23 9.77
N LEU A 295 7.63 -17.69 10.88
CA LEU A 295 8.74 -18.65 10.88
C LEU A 295 8.31 -20.07 10.54
N SER A 296 7.07 -20.45 10.91
CA SER A 296 6.49 -21.75 10.67
C SER A 296 5.02 -21.59 10.27
N PRO A 297 4.77 -21.08 9.06
CA PRO A 297 3.40 -20.85 8.62
C PRO A 297 2.65 -22.18 8.48
N PRO A 298 1.32 -22.20 8.75
CA PRO A 298 0.50 -23.40 8.63
C PRO A 298 0.59 -24.01 7.22
N PRO A 299 0.57 -25.34 7.07
CA PRO A 299 0.43 -25.98 5.77
C PRO A 299 -0.95 -25.72 5.18
N GLY A 300 -1.08 -25.81 3.86
CA GLY A 300 -2.31 -25.54 3.14
C GLY A 300 -2.71 -24.05 3.22
N CYS A 301 -3.99 -23.79 3.47
CA CYS A 301 -4.49 -22.41 3.62
C CYS A 301 -3.86 -21.73 4.85
N ARG A 302 -3.19 -20.60 4.67
CA ARG A 302 -2.53 -19.85 5.75
C ARG A 302 -3.47 -19.44 6.89
N PHE A 303 -4.76 -19.32 6.59
CA PHE A 303 -5.80 -18.93 7.55
C PHE A 303 -6.48 -20.13 8.24
N ASN A 304 -6.10 -21.38 7.95
CA ASN A 304 -6.80 -22.58 8.37
C ASN A 304 -6.95 -22.69 9.90
N THR A 305 -5.96 -22.24 10.69
CA THR A 305 -5.96 -22.32 12.16
C THR A 305 -6.94 -21.34 12.82
N ARG A 306 -7.34 -20.29 12.12
CA ARG A 306 -8.26 -19.25 12.63
C ARG A 306 -9.56 -19.17 11.85
N CYS A 307 -9.73 -20.01 10.82
CA CYS A 307 -10.88 -20.00 9.95
C CYS A 307 -12.10 -20.64 10.63
N PRO A 308 -13.22 -19.92 10.82
CA PRO A 308 -14.43 -20.50 11.44
C PRO A 308 -15.14 -21.53 10.55
N VAL A 309 -14.77 -21.62 9.26
CA VAL A 309 -15.42 -22.45 8.24
C VAL A 309 -14.41 -23.32 7.48
N VAL A 310 -13.42 -23.85 8.18
CA VAL A 310 -12.35 -24.66 7.58
C VAL A 310 -12.92 -25.95 6.96
N ILE A 311 -12.55 -26.24 5.71
CA ILE A 311 -12.91 -27.48 5.00
C ILE A 311 -11.80 -28.49 5.19
N LYS A 312 -12.04 -29.53 6.01
CA LYS A 312 -11.07 -30.61 6.26
C LYS A 312 -11.27 -31.74 5.25
N PRO A 313 -10.21 -32.39 4.78
CA PRO A 313 -8.79 -32.11 5.02
C PRO A 313 -8.21 -31.01 4.10
N LEU A 314 -8.98 -30.55 3.09
CA LEU A 314 -8.53 -29.71 1.97
C LEU A 314 -7.75 -28.45 2.43
N CYS A 315 -8.35 -27.64 3.32
CA CYS A 315 -7.68 -26.42 3.82
C CYS A 315 -6.41 -26.70 4.65
N LEU A 316 -6.23 -27.93 5.16
CA LEU A 316 -5.05 -28.30 5.96
C LEU A 316 -3.90 -28.80 5.08
N GLN A 317 -4.19 -29.27 3.86
CA GLN A 317 -3.23 -29.92 2.99
C GLN A 317 -2.89 -29.12 1.74
N GLU A 318 -3.88 -28.41 1.18
CA GLU A 318 -3.73 -27.68 -0.07
C GLU A 318 -3.84 -26.17 0.15
N GLU A 319 -2.90 -25.44 -0.46
CA GLU A 319 -2.99 -23.98 -0.53
C GLU A 319 -4.04 -23.58 -1.58
N PRO A 320 -5.02 -22.72 -1.22
CA PRO A 320 -6.00 -22.24 -2.20
C PRO A 320 -5.32 -21.30 -3.19
N PRO A 321 -5.46 -21.55 -4.52
CA PRO A 321 -4.99 -20.61 -5.52
C PRO A 321 -5.81 -19.33 -5.50
N LEU A 322 -5.19 -18.21 -5.89
CA LEU A 322 -5.90 -16.95 -6.12
C LEU A 322 -6.64 -17.05 -7.46
N VAL A 323 -7.95 -17.24 -7.43
CA VAL A 323 -8.79 -17.43 -8.63
C VAL A 323 -9.61 -16.17 -8.92
N ASP A 324 -9.82 -15.88 -10.21
CA ASP A 324 -10.71 -14.80 -10.66
C ASP A 324 -12.17 -15.30 -10.71
N LEU A 325 -13.02 -14.68 -9.91
CA LEU A 325 -14.47 -14.93 -9.87
C LEU A 325 -15.25 -14.01 -10.82
N GLY A 326 -14.54 -13.27 -11.66
CA GLY A 326 -15.11 -12.27 -12.56
C GLY A 326 -15.18 -10.87 -11.94
N GLN A 327 -15.35 -9.87 -12.81
CA GLN A 327 -15.41 -8.45 -12.42
C GLN A 327 -14.19 -7.96 -11.60
N GLY A 328 -13.01 -8.60 -11.80
CA GLY A 328 -11.78 -8.28 -11.07
C GLY A 328 -11.80 -8.67 -9.59
N HIS A 329 -12.67 -9.63 -9.21
CA HIS A 329 -12.70 -10.22 -7.88
C HIS A 329 -11.81 -11.46 -7.85
N LEU A 330 -10.65 -11.34 -7.22
CA LEU A 330 -9.71 -12.45 -7.00
C LEU A 330 -9.87 -12.97 -5.58
N LEU A 331 -9.97 -14.30 -5.40
CA LEU A 331 -10.21 -14.95 -4.10
C LEU A 331 -9.35 -16.20 -3.93
N ALA A 332 -8.57 -16.26 -2.85
CA ALA A 332 -7.78 -17.43 -2.45
C ALA A 332 -8.48 -18.19 -1.31
N CYS A 333 -9.59 -18.87 -1.61
CA CYS A 333 -10.36 -19.64 -0.64
C CYS A 333 -11.03 -20.85 -1.29
N HIS A 334 -10.89 -22.04 -0.71
CA HIS A 334 -11.53 -23.27 -1.25
C HIS A 334 -13.06 -23.21 -1.25
N ARG A 335 -13.66 -22.32 -0.46
CA ARG A 335 -15.13 -22.09 -0.47
C ARG A 335 -15.67 -21.67 -1.83
N HIS A 336 -14.85 -21.09 -2.72
CA HIS A 336 -15.31 -20.71 -4.06
C HIS A 336 -15.87 -21.92 -4.82
N ARG A 337 -15.33 -23.14 -4.58
CA ARG A 337 -15.81 -24.38 -5.19
C ARG A 337 -17.22 -24.79 -4.75
N LEU A 338 -17.74 -24.21 -3.66
CA LEU A 338 -19.08 -24.46 -3.14
C LEU A 338 -20.09 -23.40 -3.62
N LEU A 339 -19.63 -22.40 -4.35
CA LEU A 339 -20.42 -21.27 -4.83
C LEU A 339 -20.67 -21.33 -6.34
N SER A 340 -20.03 -22.29 -7.03
CA SER A 340 -20.29 -22.73 -8.40
C SER A 340 -21.30 -23.89 -8.36
#